data_01a1d85b9bbab0a5270784fc6bdfa406
#
_entry.id   01a1d85b9bbab0a5270784fc6bdfa406
#
_cell.length_a   1.000
_cell.length_b   1.000
_cell.length_c   1.000
_cell.angle_alpha   90.00
_cell.angle_beta   90.00
_cell.angle_gamma   90.00
#
_symmetry.space_group_name_H-M   'P 1'
#
loop_
_entity.id
_entity.type
_entity.pdbx_description
1 polymer ?
#
loop_
_entity_poly.entity_id
_entity_poly.type
_entity_poly.pdbx_seq_one_letter_code
_entity_poly.pdbx_strand_id
1 'polypeptide(L)'
;MKQFLNEQIEFYEVQKFKQKTLTVLVVVAAIFPLLFFIYGYYLQSVEHIPFGDKPLSNQGLLISIAISLIFAVGILVLFFSSKLETYITKSGIHVRLFPFMKFKTYSFDNIKRFNIREYSPILDYGGWGIRIGPAGRAFNVYGKVGIQLLFKDGARLLIGTQKPEDFYNALSKFCNQNEVHK
;
A
#
# COMPACT_ATOMS: atom_id res chain seq x y z
N MET A 1 -5.63 -0.01 20.44
CA MET A 1 -5.72 1.43 20.75
C MET A 1 -4.33 2.04 20.55
N LYS A 2 -4.19 3.31 20.11
CA LYS A 2 -2.90 3.92 19.72
C LYS A 2 -2.15 4.47 20.95
N GLN A 3 -1.77 3.61 21.89
CA GLN A 3 -1.06 4.02 23.13
C GLN A 3 0.21 4.85 22.87
N PHE A 4 0.96 4.52 21.80
CA PHE A 4 2.19 5.23 21.43
C PHE A 4 1.98 6.69 21.01
N LEU A 5 0.76 7.14 20.72
CA LEU A 5 0.50 8.54 20.37
C LEU A 5 0.59 9.51 21.56
N ASN A 6 0.62 8.98 22.78
CA ASN A 6 0.87 9.76 23.99
C ASN A 6 2.38 9.89 24.29
N GLU A 7 3.24 9.22 23.52
CA GLU A 7 4.68 9.32 23.62
C GLU A 7 5.22 10.46 22.77
N GLN A 8 6.43 10.92 23.07
CA GLN A 8 7.15 11.86 22.21
C GLN A 8 7.41 11.21 20.86
N ILE A 9 6.95 11.85 19.79
CA ILE A 9 7.13 11.40 18.41
C ILE A 9 8.44 11.99 17.89
N GLU A 10 9.43 11.14 17.59
CA GLU A 10 10.72 11.54 17.04
C GLU A 10 10.71 11.60 15.51
N PHE A 11 9.82 10.83 14.88
CA PHE A 11 9.62 10.85 13.43
C PHE A 11 8.17 10.51 13.11
N TYR A 12 7.64 11.21 12.12
CA TYR A 12 6.31 10.95 11.58
C TYR A 12 6.25 11.19 10.09
N GLU A 13 5.71 10.22 9.37
CA GLU A 13 5.47 10.34 7.94
C GLU A 13 4.16 9.67 7.54
N VAL A 14 3.42 10.33 6.64
CA VAL A 14 2.27 9.77 5.94
C VAL A 14 2.52 9.82 4.45
N GLN A 15 2.48 8.66 3.81
CA GLN A 15 2.65 8.53 2.38
C GLN A 15 1.37 8.00 1.73
N LYS A 16 1.05 8.50 0.54
CA LYS A 16 -0.05 8.01 -0.30
C LYS A 16 0.49 7.52 -1.63
N PHE A 17 -0.29 6.70 -2.33
CA PHE A 17 0.02 6.33 -3.70
C PHE A 17 -0.03 7.59 -4.59
N LYS A 18 1.07 7.86 -5.32
CA LYS A 18 1.23 9.03 -6.20
C LYS A 18 1.65 8.66 -7.61
N GLN A 19 1.78 7.36 -7.90
CA GLN A 19 2.14 6.87 -9.23
C GLN A 19 1.00 7.09 -10.22
N LYS A 20 1.22 7.94 -11.22
CA LYS A 20 0.22 8.23 -12.26
C LYS A 20 -0.22 6.96 -12.98
N THR A 21 0.73 6.09 -13.36
CA THR A 21 0.44 4.82 -14.03
C THR A 21 -0.46 3.92 -13.19
N LEU A 22 -0.15 3.75 -11.88
CA LEU A 22 -0.97 2.94 -10.99
C LEU A 22 -2.36 3.54 -10.81
N THR A 23 -2.46 4.86 -10.68
CA THR A 23 -3.76 5.55 -10.59
C THR A 23 -4.60 5.32 -11.84
N VAL A 24 -4.02 5.48 -13.04
CA VAL A 24 -4.72 5.22 -14.30
C VAL A 24 -5.19 3.76 -14.38
N LEU A 25 -4.34 2.81 -14.04
CA LEU A 25 -4.71 1.38 -14.05
C LEU A 25 -5.88 1.08 -13.11
N VAL A 26 -5.87 1.64 -11.90
CA VAL A 26 -6.96 1.45 -10.92
C VAL A 26 -8.26 2.10 -11.43
N VAL A 27 -8.18 3.31 -11.98
CA VAL A 27 -9.36 4.01 -12.53
C VAL A 27 -9.94 3.24 -13.72
N VAL A 28 -9.10 2.78 -14.66
CA VAL A 28 -9.55 1.96 -15.79
C VAL A 28 -10.18 0.66 -15.31
N ALA A 29 -9.54 -0.06 -14.39
CA ALA A 29 -10.08 -1.30 -13.85
C ALA A 29 -11.41 -1.11 -13.10
N ALA A 30 -11.59 0.05 -12.46
CA ALA A 30 -12.83 0.39 -11.77
C ALA A 30 -13.98 0.73 -12.76
N ILE A 31 -13.69 1.51 -13.79
CA ILE A 31 -14.72 2.07 -14.68
C ILE A 31 -15.05 1.12 -15.83
N PHE A 32 -14.09 0.33 -16.32
CA PHE A 32 -14.28 -0.54 -17.48
C PHE A 32 -15.47 -1.50 -17.35
N PRO A 33 -15.66 -2.26 -16.28
CA PRO A 33 -16.82 -3.15 -16.13
C PRO A 33 -18.15 -2.40 -16.15
N LEU A 34 -18.18 -1.21 -15.54
CA LEU A 34 -19.39 -0.37 -15.53
C LEU A 34 -19.77 0.07 -16.95
N LEU A 35 -18.83 0.61 -17.70
CA LEU A 35 -19.07 1.03 -19.10
C LEU A 35 -19.42 -0.16 -19.98
N PHE A 36 -18.78 -1.31 -19.76
CA PHE A 36 -19.06 -2.53 -20.52
C PHE A 36 -20.52 -3.00 -20.35
N PHE A 37 -21.04 -3.03 -19.14
CA PHE A 37 -22.43 -3.44 -18.92
C PHE A 37 -23.44 -2.34 -19.31
N ILE A 38 -23.11 -1.05 -19.19
CA ILE A 38 -23.94 0.05 -19.71
C ILE A 38 -24.08 -0.08 -21.22
N TYR A 39 -22.98 -0.31 -21.94
CA TYR A 39 -22.97 -0.50 -23.36
C TYR A 39 -23.80 -1.74 -23.78
N GLY A 40 -23.66 -2.85 -23.06
CA GLY A 40 -24.48 -4.04 -23.29
C GLY A 40 -25.96 -3.80 -23.10
N TYR A 41 -26.33 -3.05 -22.06
CA TYR A 41 -27.73 -2.66 -21.84
C TYR A 41 -28.27 -1.76 -22.95
N TYR A 42 -27.48 -0.79 -23.41
CA TYR A 42 -27.82 0.08 -24.54
C TYR A 42 -28.09 -0.74 -25.80
N LEU A 43 -27.19 -1.62 -26.22
CA LEU A 43 -27.34 -2.47 -27.38
C LEU A 43 -28.63 -3.31 -27.31
N GLN A 44 -28.88 -3.94 -26.15
CA GLN A 44 -30.00 -4.88 -26.00
C GLN A 44 -31.34 -4.19 -25.83
N SER A 45 -31.39 -3.04 -25.14
CA SER A 45 -32.66 -2.37 -24.82
C SER A 45 -33.05 -1.31 -25.86
N VAL A 46 -32.07 -0.67 -26.55
CA VAL A 46 -32.33 0.40 -27.49
C VAL A 46 -32.19 -0.10 -28.91
N GLU A 47 -31.08 -0.77 -29.23
CA GLU A 47 -30.80 -1.25 -30.59
C GLU A 47 -31.41 -2.63 -30.87
N HIS A 48 -31.95 -3.30 -29.86
CA HIS A 48 -32.51 -4.67 -29.95
C HIS A 48 -31.50 -5.73 -30.43
N ILE A 49 -30.20 -5.48 -30.24
CA ILE A 49 -29.10 -6.39 -30.58
C ILE A 49 -28.72 -7.20 -29.34
N PRO A 50 -28.80 -8.55 -29.38
CA PRO A 50 -28.37 -9.36 -28.23
C PRO A 50 -26.92 -9.12 -27.82
N PHE A 51 -26.65 -8.91 -26.53
CA PHE A 51 -25.30 -8.65 -26.03
C PHE A 51 -24.59 -9.95 -25.66
N GLY A 52 -23.70 -10.43 -26.56
CA GLY A 52 -22.95 -11.69 -26.40
C GLY A 52 -23.69 -12.94 -26.89
N ASP A 53 -23.02 -14.09 -26.86
CA ASP A 53 -23.54 -15.37 -27.36
C ASP A 53 -24.70 -15.94 -26.51
N LYS A 54 -24.68 -15.64 -25.20
CA LYS A 54 -25.74 -16.00 -24.24
C LYS A 54 -26.15 -14.74 -23.49
N PRO A 55 -27.00 -13.90 -24.07
CA PRO A 55 -27.33 -12.60 -23.53
C PRO A 55 -28.04 -12.73 -22.18
N LEU A 56 -27.63 -11.90 -21.22
CA LEU A 56 -28.34 -11.72 -19.97
C LEU A 56 -29.69 -11.05 -20.25
N SER A 57 -30.67 -11.27 -19.39
CA SER A 57 -31.91 -10.47 -19.44
C SER A 57 -31.60 -8.98 -19.16
N ASN A 58 -32.49 -8.07 -19.60
CA ASN A 58 -32.34 -6.64 -19.30
C ASN A 58 -32.24 -6.38 -17.78
N GLN A 59 -32.97 -7.13 -16.97
CA GLN A 59 -32.84 -7.07 -15.50
C GLN A 59 -31.45 -7.55 -15.02
N GLY A 60 -30.92 -8.63 -15.62
CA GLY A 60 -29.58 -9.12 -15.34
C GLY A 60 -28.50 -8.07 -15.66
N LEU A 61 -28.63 -7.36 -16.79
CA LEU A 61 -27.71 -6.27 -17.15
C LEU A 61 -27.80 -5.10 -16.16
N LEU A 62 -29.01 -4.69 -15.75
CA LEU A 62 -29.19 -3.65 -14.72
C LEU A 62 -28.56 -4.01 -13.38
N ILE A 63 -28.72 -5.27 -12.94
CA ILE A 63 -28.07 -5.78 -11.74
C ILE A 63 -26.53 -5.73 -11.89
N SER A 64 -26.01 -6.13 -13.05
CA SER A 64 -24.57 -6.09 -13.35
C SER A 64 -24.02 -4.67 -13.35
N ILE A 65 -24.77 -3.70 -13.86
CA ILE A 65 -24.44 -2.27 -13.78
C ILE A 65 -24.39 -1.82 -12.33
N ALA A 66 -25.38 -2.14 -11.51
CA ALA A 66 -25.42 -1.76 -10.10
C ALA A 66 -24.24 -2.35 -9.31
N ILE A 67 -23.94 -3.63 -9.52
CA ILE A 67 -22.78 -4.31 -8.89
C ILE A 67 -21.46 -3.64 -9.35
N SER A 68 -21.32 -3.36 -10.64
CA SER A 68 -20.11 -2.71 -11.19
C SER A 68 -19.92 -1.29 -10.64
N LEU A 69 -21.01 -0.56 -10.42
CA LEU A 69 -20.98 0.76 -9.81
C LEU A 69 -20.50 0.70 -8.35
N ILE A 70 -21.05 -0.23 -7.56
CA ILE A 70 -20.63 -0.44 -6.17
C ILE A 70 -19.14 -0.84 -6.12
N PHE A 71 -18.73 -1.73 -7.02
CA PHE A 71 -17.33 -2.14 -7.14
C PHE A 71 -16.43 -0.95 -7.49
N ALA A 72 -16.80 -0.14 -8.50
CA ALA A 72 -16.05 1.02 -8.93
C ALA A 72 -15.86 2.04 -7.78
N VAL A 73 -16.95 2.39 -7.10
CA VAL A 73 -16.89 3.30 -5.94
C VAL A 73 -16.02 2.70 -4.84
N GLY A 74 -16.24 1.43 -4.50
CA GLY A 74 -15.50 0.74 -3.44
C GLY A 74 -13.98 0.71 -3.70
N ILE A 75 -13.54 0.31 -4.89
CA ILE A 75 -12.11 0.25 -5.21
C ILE A 75 -11.45 1.63 -5.27
N LEU A 76 -12.14 2.65 -5.79
CA LEU A 76 -11.65 4.01 -5.83
C LEU A 76 -11.52 4.59 -4.41
N VAL A 77 -12.53 4.42 -3.56
CA VAL A 77 -12.47 4.85 -2.15
C VAL A 77 -11.33 4.15 -1.43
N LEU A 78 -11.18 2.84 -1.57
CA LEU A 78 -10.07 2.09 -0.97
C LEU A 78 -8.71 2.60 -1.45
N PHE A 79 -8.54 2.81 -2.75
CA PHE A 79 -7.27 3.28 -3.32
C PHE A 79 -6.89 4.67 -2.82
N PHE A 80 -7.81 5.65 -2.93
CA PHE A 80 -7.51 7.04 -2.56
C PHE A 80 -7.44 7.27 -1.05
N SER A 81 -8.09 6.42 -0.23
CA SER A 81 -7.95 6.45 1.23
C SER A 81 -6.69 5.75 1.73
N SER A 82 -6.04 4.93 0.88
CA SER A 82 -4.88 4.14 1.27
C SER A 82 -3.68 5.02 1.57
N LYS A 83 -3.06 4.78 2.74
CA LYS A 83 -1.88 5.51 3.19
C LYS A 83 -0.97 4.65 4.07
N LEU A 84 0.32 4.81 3.88
CA LEU A 84 1.34 4.27 4.76
C LEU A 84 1.66 5.31 5.83
N GLU A 85 1.46 4.96 7.08
CA GLU A 85 1.77 5.80 8.24
C GLU A 85 2.91 5.15 9.01
N THR A 86 3.95 5.93 9.26
CA THR A 86 5.14 5.49 10.02
C THR A 86 5.40 6.48 11.14
N TYR A 87 5.54 5.96 12.37
CA TYR A 87 5.91 6.73 13.55
C TYR A 87 7.12 6.08 14.21
N ILE A 88 8.00 6.89 14.77
CA ILE A 88 9.05 6.46 15.68
C ILE A 88 8.81 7.16 17.01
N THR A 89 8.70 6.37 18.06
CA THR A 89 8.59 6.82 19.46
C THR A 89 9.59 6.06 20.30
N LYS A 90 9.65 6.31 21.60
CA LYS A 90 10.51 5.56 22.53
C LYS A 90 10.18 4.06 22.57
N SER A 91 8.92 3.67 22.31
CA SER A 91 8.49 2.27 22.34
C SER A 91 8.79 1.48 21.06
N GLY A 92 9.24 2.14 19.97
CA GLY A 92 9.61 1.46 18.72
C GLY A 92 9.17 2.16 17.44
N ILE A 93 9.26 1.41 16.35
CA ILE A 93 8.79 1.81 15.03
C ILE A 93 7.36 1.30 14.86
N HIS A 94 6.41 2.19 14.61
CA HIS A 94 5.01 1.86 14.40
C HIS A 94 4.64 2.11 12.95
N VAL A 95 4.20 1.07 12.25
CA VAL A 95 3.87 1.13 10.82
C VAL A 95 2.45 0.63 10.60
N ARG A 96 1.71 1.33 9.74
CA ARG A 96 0.38 0.93 9.31
C ARG A 96 0.18 1.25 7.83
N LEU A 97 -0.38 0.32 7.08
CA LEU A 97 -0.99 0.60 5.78
C LEU A 97 -2.52 0.63 5.94
N PHE A 98 -3.08 1.82 6.10
CA PHE A 98 -4.54 1.98 6.18
C PHE A 98 -5.17 1.80 4.80
N PRO A 99 -6.36 1.15 4.67
CA PRO A 99 -7.12 0.48 5.74
C PRO A 99 -6.73 -0.98 5.97
N PHE A 100 -5.76 -1.52 5.25
CA PHE A 100 -5.48 -2.96 5.13
C PHE A 100 -4.80 -3.58 6.36
N MET A 101 -4.12 -2.77 7.16
CA MET A 101 -3.35 -3.26 8.31
C MET A 101 -3.48 -2.31 9.50
N LYS A 102 -3.66 -2.87 10.70
CA LYS A 102 -3.54 -2.13 11.96
C LYS A 102 -2.07 -1.76 12.21
N PHE A 103 -1.81 -0.85 13.17
CA PHE A 103 -0.43 -0.54 13.56
C PHE A 103 0.30 -1.80 14.02
N LYS A 104 1.46 -2.01 13.42
CA LYS A 104 2.43 -3.02 13.84
C LYS A 104 3.64 -2.30 14.42
N THR A 105 4.04 -2.73 15.61
CA THR A 105 5.17 -2.15 16.34
C THR A 105 6.38 -3.07 16.22
N TYR A 106 7.53 -2.49 15.96
CA TYR A 106 8.83 -3.15 15.91
C TYR A 106 9.72 -2.53 16.98
N SER A 107 10.10 -3.32 18.00
CA SER A 107 11.00 -2.89 19.07
C SER A 107 12.42 -2.71 18.54
N PHE A 108 13.12 -1.69 19.03
CA PHE A 108 14.52 -1.43 18.72
C PHE A 108 15.44 -2.56 19.15
N ASP A 109 15.12 -3.24 20.27
CA ASP A 109 15.90 -4.37 20.82
C ASP A 109 16.05 -5.53 19.83
N ASN A 110 15.09 -5.69 18.92
CA ASN A 110 15.09 -6.74 17.90
C ASN A 110 15.83 -6.34 16.63
N ILE A 111 16.20 -5.08 16.46
CA ILE A 111 16.89 -4.57 15.28
C ILE A 111 18.39 -4.83 15.46
N LYS A 112 18.97 -5.61 14.53
CA LYS A 112 20.41 -5.86 14.47
C LYS A 112 21.13 -4.75 13.71
N ARG A 113 20.56 -4.31 12.57
CA ARG A 113 21.15 -3.30 11.69
C ARG A 113 20.05 -2.60 10.87
N PHE A 114 20.29 -1.35 10.52
CA PHE A 114 19.45 -0.61 9.59
C PHE A 114 20.32 0.26 8.68
N ASN A 115 19.82 0.52 7.49
CA ASN A 115 20.46 1.38 6.50
C ASN A 115 19.44 1.99 5.54
N ILE A 116 19.78 3.12 4.97
CA ILE A 116 19.09 3.68 3.81
C ILE A 116 19.38 2.77 2.63
N ARG A 117 18.34 2.39 1.88
CA ARG A 117 18.46 1.53 0.72
C ARG A 117 17.63 2.08 -0.44
N GLU A 118 18.24 2.18 -1.60
CA GLU A 118 17.49 2.26 -2.85
C GLU A 118 16.99 0.88 -3.24
N TYR A 119 15.76 0.81 -3.75
CA TYR A 119 15.12 -0.45 -4.15
C TYR A 119 14.22 -0.27 -5.36
N SER A 120 13.98 -1.34 -6.08
CA SER A 120 12.96 -1.39 -7.12
C SER A 120 11.67 -2.00 -6.55
N PRO A 121 10.57 -1.23 -6.43
CA PRO A 121 9.31 -1.78 -5.92
C PRO A 121 8.84 -3.01 -6.67
N ILE A 122 8.99 -3.05 -7.98
CA ILE A 122 8.53 -4.14 -8.84
C ILE A 122 9.50 -5.32 -8.79
N LEU A 123 10.81 -5.09 -9.00
CA LEU A 123 11.79 -6.17 -9.10
C LEU A 123 12.09 -6.83 -7.75
N ASP A 124 12.23 -6.02 -6.68
CA ASP A 124 12.59 -6.54 -5.36
C ASP A 124 11.39 -7.11 -4.59
N TYR A 125 10.17 -6.57 -4.84
CA TYR A 125 8.99 -6.85 -4.01
C TYR A 125 7.71 -7.14 -4.80
N GLY A 126 7.73 -7.14 -6.14
CA GLY A 126 6.55 -7.39 -6.96
C GLY A 126 5.50 -6.28 -6.94
N GLY A 127 5.88 -5.05 -6.52
CA GLY A 127 5.01 -3.87 -6.52
C GLY A 127 4.98 -3.10 -5.22
N TRP A 128 3.91 -2.33 -5.04
CA TRP A 128 3.68 -1.46 -3.88
C TRP A 128 2.70 -2.08 -2.90
N GLY A 129 2.68 -1.57 -1.66
CA GLY A 129 1.79 -1.98 -0.58
C GLY A 129 2.50 -2.79 0.50
N ILE A 130 1.82 -3.83 0.99
CA ILE A 130 2.38 -4.84 1.88
C ILE A 130 2.91 -5.96 0.99
N ARG A 131 4.21 -6.16 0.96
CA ARG A 131 4.84 -7.11 0.05
C ARG A 131 5.76 -8.08 0.77
N ILE A 132 5.89 -9.27 0.20
CA ILE A 132 6.86 -10.29 0.60
C ILE A 132 7.57 -10.69 -0.69
N GLY A 133 8.87 -10.52 -0.73
CA GLY A 133 9.70 -10.83 -1.89
C GLY A 133 11.04 -11.46 -1.48
N PRO A 134 11.92 -11.73 -2.45
CA PRO A 134 13.24 -12.32 -2.19
C PRO A 134 14.08 -11.47 -1.23
N ALA A 135 13.90 -10.16 -1.22
CA ALA A 135 14.59 -9.23 -0.34
C ALA A 135 14.00 -9.14 1.08
N GLY A 136 12.94 -9.90 1.39
CA GLY A 136 12.22 -9.87 2.66
C GLY A 136 10.83 -9.24 2.55
N ARG A 137 10.33 -8.67 3.64
CA ARG A 137 9.06 -7.93 3.67
C ARG A 137 9.28 -6.47 3.32
N ALA A 138 8.24 -5.82 2.75
CA ALA A 138 8.23 -4.38 2.50
C ALA A 138 6.87 -3.76 2.81
N PHE A 139 6.92 -2.53 3.33
CA PHE A 139 5.81 -1.59 3.38
C PHE A 139 6.19 -0.38 2.55
N ASN A 140 5.62 -0.24 1.38
CA ASN A 140 5.93 0.85 0.46
C ASN A 140 4.67 1.27 -0.31
N VAL A 141 4.53 2.55 -0.59
CA VAL A 141 3.41 3.08 -1.39
C VAL A 141 3.88 4.02 -2.48
N TYR A 142 5.09 4.62 -2.34
CA TYR A 142 5.63 5.55 -3.31
C TYR A 142 7.15 5.64 -3.19
N GLY A 143 7.84 5.96 -4.31
CA GLY A 143 9.29 6.17 -4.33
C GLY A 143 10.09 4.88 -4.49
N LYS A 144 11.41 5.05 -4.39
CA LYS A 144 12.43 3.99 -4.57
C LYS A 144 13.45 3.95 -3.44
N VAL A 145 13.23 4.71 -2.36
CA VAL A 145 14.12 4.77 -1.19
C VAL A 145 13.35 4.33 0.05
N GLY A 146 14.00 3.64 0.94
CA GLY A 146 13.44 3.19 2.21
C GLY A 146 14.52 2.88 3.23
N ILE A 147 14.08 2.60 4.44
CA ILE A 147 14.94 2.06 5.49
C ILE A 147 14.83 0.55 5.48
N GLN A 148 15.94 -0.11 5.23
CA GLN A 148 16.07 -1.56 5.35
C GLN A 148 16.43 -1.90 6.78
N LEU A 149 15.57 -2.65 7.45
CA LEU A 149 15.81 -3.21 8.77
C LEU A 149 16.24 -4.68 8.62
N LEU A 150 17.28 -5.07 9.35
CA LEU A 150 17.65 -6.45 9.58
C LEU A 150 17.43 -6.75 11.05
N PHE A 151 16.61 -7.73 11.36
CA PHE A 151 16.32 -8.16 12.72
C PHE A 151 17.33 -9.21 13.21
N LYS A 152 17.39 -9.41 14.52
CA LYS A 152 18.30 -10.40 15.17
C LYS A 152 17.99 -11.84 14.77
N ASP A 153 16.73 -12.14 14.43
CA ASP A 153 16.27 -13.43 13.89
C ASP A 153 16.57 -13.63 12.41
N GLY A 154 17.26 -12.67 11.75
CA GLY A 154 17.58 -12.70 10.34
C GLY A 154 16.47 -12.20 9.41
N ALA A 155 15.29 -11.88 9.92
CA ALA A 155 14.20 -11.31 9.13
C ALA A 155 14.59 -9.93 8.59
N ARG A 156 14.09 -9.61 7.38
CA ARG A 156 14.34 -8.34 6.70
C ARG A 156 13.03 -7.61 6.48
N LEU A 157 13.02 -6.30 6.77
CA LEU A 157 11.89 -5.43 6.53
C LEU A 157 12.36 -4.14 5.88
N LEU A 158 11.79 -3.78 4.76
CA LEU A 158 11.94 -2.46 4.15
C LEU A 158 10.72 -1.60 4.50
N ILE A 159 10.94 -0.37 4.93
CA ILE A 159 9.92 0.66 5.10
C ILE A 159 10.25 1.77 4.14
N GLY A 160 9.42 1.95 3.09
CA GLY A 160 9.58 3.04 2.12
C GLY A 160 9.40 4.39 2.81
N THR A 161 10.20 5.37 2.42
CA THR A 161 10.14 6.73 2.98
C THR A 161 10.51 7.78 1.92
N GLN A 162 9.95 8.98 2.07
CA GLN A 162 10.34 10.16 1.30
C GLN A 162 11.30 11.06 2.10
N LYS A 163 11.59 10.68 3.36
CA LYS A 163 12.45 11.39 4.30
C LYS A 163 13.49 10.44 4.89
N PRO A 164 14.38 9.85 4.04
CA PRO A 164 15.28 8.78 4.48
C PRO A 164 16.25 9.23 5.57
N GLU A 165 16.81 10.44 5.47
CA GLU A 165 17.76 10.97 6.46
C GLU A 165 17.08 11.25 7.81
N ASP A 166 15.89 11.87 7.80
CA ASP A 166 15.14 12.13 9.04
C ASP A 166 14.78 10.83 9.75
N PHE A 167 14.35 9.82 8.95
CA PHE A 167 13.99 8.50 9.48
C PHE A 167 15.24 7.81 10.06
N TYR A 168 16.35 7.82 9.32
CA TYR A 168 17.61 7.25 9.75
C TYR A 168 18.11 7.90 11.05
N ASN A 169 18.12 9.24 11.11
CA ASN A 169 18.55 10.00 12.27
C ASN A 169 17.65 9.71 13.50
N ALA A 170 16.34 9.60 13.30
CA ALA A 170 15.44 9.25 14.39
C ALA A 170 15.71 7.83 14.93
N LEU A 171 16.01 6.84 14.06
CA LEU A 171 16.40 5.50 14.48
C LEU A 171 17.72 5.48 15.23
N SER A 172 18.69 6.25 14.78
CA SER A 172 20.05 6.32 15.38
C SER A 172 20.02 6.80 16.82
N LYS A 173 18.98 7.51 17.26
CA LYS A 173 18.81 7.94 18.64
C LYS A 173 18.54 6.76 19.60
N PHE A 174 17.94 5.67 19.09
CA PHE A 174 17.47 4.54 19.90
C PHE A 174 18.25 3.25 19.64
N CYS A 175 18.87 3.13 18.46
CA CYS A 175 19.66 1.96 18.09
C CYS A 175 21.14 2.31 18.15
N ASN A 176 21.88 1.79 19.15
CA ASN A 176 23.33 1.92 19.21
C ASN A 176 23.95 1.14 18.05
N GLN A 177 24.55 1.84 17.07
CA GLN A 177 25.26 1.23 15.94
C GLN A 177 26.66 0.67 16.29
N ASN A 178 27.00 0.55 17.56
CA ASN A 178 28.34 0.11 17.99
C ASN A 178 28.69 -1.35 17.65
N GLU A 179 27.83 -2.10 16.92
CA GLU A 179 28.12 -3.47 16.46
C GLU A 179 28.34 -3.60 14.94
N VAL A 180 28.55 -2.51 14.20
CA VAL A 180 28.56 -2.53 12.72
C VAL A 180 29.95 -2.71 12.12
N HIS A 181 31.03 -2.78 12.92
CA HIS A 181 32.40 -3.03 12.43
C HIS A 181 32.99 -4.27 13.14
N LYS A 182 32.58 -5.45 12.69
CA LYS A 182 33.43 -6.66 12.69
C LYS A 182 32.99 -7.60 11.58
#